data_ec125d21c0c38adb5332b2d46cad950d
#
_entry.id   ec125d21c0c38adb5332b2d46cad950d
#
_cell.length_a   1.000
_cell.length_b   1.000
_cell.length_c   1.000
_cell.angle_alpha   90.00
_cell.angle_beta   90.00
_cell.angle_gamma   90.00
#
_symmetry.space_group_name_H-M   'P 1'
#
loop_
_entity.id
_entity.type
_entity.pdbx_description
1 polymer ?
#
loop_
_entity_poly.entity_id
_entity_poly.type
_entity_poly.pdbx_seq_one_letter_code
_entity_poly.pdbx_strand_id
1 'polypeptide(L)'
;MKKILIAAAVIATGAAGYWVSQDMGSNGEQNAILTYVPADTPVFSGQLTPFPIKAYINSVAQSYQNYPDDMFAELEESDDARAKFMLSLTQTYMESLESGDKFISTFGLPEQMRSYFYSLGLLPVVKLEVEKPDAIWAVLDKAEKESGFTHEKKSIKGQEYRAYTLTDPGEPEAISLLFSISKGILTVTLDSAFNQPETVATALGLAPVTNSLADSGILQDIMKTHGFNGDGIGYINHQELIKAITTTDGNQLARQLTALAELEGEDPFAIVRSNECHTELSAMAANWPRTVFGVSNVSISDTQSHMELATIVESKNQVMLDALSSMRGFIPEYIRNNNDSVFSMGLGIDVSQLVPALTSIWDDMLTPQYQCVVLQEVQEEMSGQSPAMLGMFTGMVNGVKGVAVSLIGYKFSDDQDNPALDSLDAIISLSTENPSMLFNMLKPFAPELADIQLADGGEAVDLSYLLPLPPEFAIKPMMAVKGEHLVIYTGKVGEEKANDLANEALSNNGLFSLAVDYGKMLTPVITFAEMSGEPLPEELLMMEDYNMQVKMGIDINPTGIIFDSIVDSKVTVTTK
;
A
#
# COMPACT_ATOMS: atom_id res chain seq x y z
N MET A 1 27.01 3.13 -3.10
CA MET A 1 26.16 4.05 -3.89
C MET A 1 24.72 3.61 -4.03
N LYS A 2 24.37 2.45 -4.59
CA LYS A 2 22.95 1.99 -4.67
C LYS A 2 22.21 2.02 -3.32
N LYS A 3 22.87 1.69 -2.20
CA LYS A 3 22.27 1.70 -0.84
C LYS A 3 22.00 3.12 -0.32
N ILE A 4 22.85 4.11 -0.62
CA ILE A 4 22.67 5.51 -0.19
C ILE A 4 21.57 6.19 -0.99
N LEU A 5 21.47 5.92 -2.31
CA LEU A 5 20.36 6.37 -3.14
C LEU A 5 19.02 5.77 -2.71
N ILE A 6 19.02 4.49 -2.31
CA ILE A 6 17.85 3.82 -1.74
C ILE A 6 17.47 4.45 -0.38
N ALA A 7 18.45 4.76 0.49
CA ALA A 7 18.17 5.40 1.77
C ALA A 7 17.64 6.84 1.60
N ALA A 8 18.23 7.64 0.71
CA ALA A 8 17.73 8.98 0.38
C ALA A 8 16.33 8.92 -0.29
N ALA A 9 16.09 7.93 -1.17
CA ALA A 9 14.79 7.68 -1.77
C ALA A 9 13.77 7.16 -0.73
N VAL A 10 14.19 6.32 0.22
CA VAL A 10 13.33 5.81 1.31
C VAL A 10 12.95 6.92 2.28
N ILE A 11 13.87 7.83 2.63
CA ILE A 11 13.53 9.00 3.46
C ILE A 11 12.62 9.96 2.71
N ALA A 12 12.87 10.21 1.42
CA ALA A 12 12.00 11.04 0.59
C ALA A 12 10.65 10.37 0.30
N THR A 13 10.63 9.06 0.04
CA THR A 13 9.38 8.30 -0.22
C THR A 13 8.68 7.85 1.06
N GLY A 14 9.41 7.51 2.12
CA GLY A 14 8.85 7.15 3.43
C GLY A 14 8.16 8.33 4.10
N ALA A 15 8.74 9.54 4.02
CA ALA A 15 8.10 10.75 4.54
C ALA A 15 6.89 11.20 3.69
N ALA A 16 6.87 10.91 2.39
CA ALA A 16 5.80 11.36 1.49
C ALA A 16 4.72 10.31 1.22
N GLY A 17 5.04 9.02 1.28
CA GLY A 17 4.11 7.93 0.93
C GLY A 17 3.19 7.49 2.05
N TYR A 18 3.38 7.95 3.29
CA TYR A 18 2.64 7.48 4.46
C TYR A 18 1.64 8.51 5.04
N TRP A 19 1.52 9.69 4.42
CA TRP A 19 0.72 10.79 4.97
C TRP A 19 -0.57 10.99 4.19
N VAL A 20 -1.67 10.58 4.78
CA VAL A 20 -2.99 10.80 4.24
C VAL A 20 -3.92 11.35 5.31
N SER A 21 -4.45 12.53 5.04
CA SER A 21 -5.78 13.14 5.26
C SER A 21 -6.20 13.78 6.58
N GLN A 22 -6.99 14.76 6.61
CA GLN A 22 -8.41 15.07 6.79
C GLN A 22 -8.80 16.54 6.88
N ASP A 23 -9.95 16.68 6.58
CA ASP A 23 -11.20 17.41 6.47
C ASP A 23 -11.31 18.73 7.28
N MET A 24 -11.65 19.77 6.60
CA MET A 24 -12.78 20.68 6.79
C MET A 24 -12.62 21.98 5.99
N GLY A 25 -13.59 22.23 5.14
CA GLY A 25 -13.96 23.58 4.74
C GLY A 25 -13.20 24.19 3.59
N SER A 26 -13.76 24.00 2.42
CA SER A 26 -13.48 24.76 1.21
C SER A 26 -13.45 26.29 1.46
N ASN A 27 -12.31 26.90 1.22
CA ASN A 27 -12.26 28.22 0.62
C ASN A 27 -11.09 28.24 -0.36
N GLY A 28 -11.41 28.42 -1.62
CA GLY A 28 -10.53 28.27 -2.76
C GLY A 28 -9.44 29.35 -2.84
N GLU A 29 -8.43 29.25 -1.99
CA GLU A 29 -7.12 29.72 -2.35
C GLU A 29 -6.50 28.65 -3.22
N GLN A 30 -6.32 28.97 -4.50
CA GLN A 30 -5.61 28.18 -5.47
C GLN A 30 -4.28 27.76 -4.84
N ASN A 31 -4.06 26.45 -4.67
CA ASN A 31 -2.88 25.93 -4.01
C ASN A 31 -1.62 26.37 -4.77
N ALA A 32 -0.96 27.41 -4.28
CA ALA A 32 0.11 28.10 -4.98
C ALA A 32 1.29 27.18 -5.32
N ILE A 33 1.48 26.08 -4.56
CA ILE A 33 2.56 25.11 -4.81
C ILE A 33 2.32 24.36 -6.11
N LEU A 34 1.08 24.00 -6.44
CA LEU A 34 0.75 23.28 -7.67
C LEU A 34 1.09 24.08 -8.96
N THR A 35 1.24 25.40 -8.87
CA THR A 35 1.68 26.23 -10.00
C THR A 35 3.16 26.01 -10.36
N TYR A 36 3.94 25.39 -9.48
CA TYR A 36 5.34 25.04 -9.71
C TYR A 36 5.53 23.56 -10.06
N VAL A 37 4.48 22.76 -10.05
CA VAL A 37 4.51 21.35 -10.44
C VAL A 37 4.14 21.23 -11.91
N PRO A 38 4.99 20.70 -12.79
CA PRO A 38 4.67 20.49 -14.19
C PRO A 38 3.51 19.49 -14.37
N ALA A 39 2.64 19.73 -15.34
CA ALA A 39 1.53 18.82 -15.64
C ALA A 39 1.99 17.46 -16.20
N ASP A 40 3.20 17.39 -16.77
CA ASP A 40 3.83 16.16 -17.27
C ASP A 40 4.68 15.45 -16.21
N THR A 41 4.50 15.79 -14.92
CA THR A 41 5.16 15.06 -13.84
C THR A 41 4.73 13.58 -13.83
N PRO A 42 5.69 12.63 -13.85
CA PRO A 42 5.36 11.21 -13.85
C PRO A 42 4.70 10.73 -12.55
N VAL A 43 5.07 11.31 -11.43
CA VAL A 43 4.57 10.93 -10.10
C VAL A 43 4.22 12.18 -9.30
N PHE A 44 3.05 12.18 -8.72
CA PHE A 44 2.58 13.22 -7.81
C PHE A 44 1.84 12.59 -6.62
N SER A 45 2.03 13.16 -5.44
CA SER A 45 1.24 12.92 -4.23
C SER A 45 1.18 14.21 -3.42
N GLY A 46 0.03 14.53 -2.84
CA GLY A 46 -0.07 15.71 -1.99
C GLY A 46 -1.41 15.87 -1.33
N GLN A 47 -1.42 16.77 -0.34
CA GLN A 47 -2.61 17.21 0.36
C GLN A 47 -3.03 18.58 -0.18
N LEU A 48 -4.26 18.66 -0.68
CA LEU A 48 -4.83 19.93 -1.14
C LEU A 48 -5.47 20.71 0.02
N THR A 49 -5.81 19.99 1.10
CA THR A 49 -6.29 20.53 2.39
C THR A 49 -5.22 20.37 3.46
N PRO A 50 -5.18 21.24 4.51
CA PRO A 50 -4.22 21.08 5.60
C PRO A 50 -4.48 19.79 6.42
N PHE A 51 -3.45 18.99 6.64
CA PHE A 51 -3.49 17.75 7.38
C PHE A 51 -3.19 17.96 8.88
N PRO A 52 -3.97 17.41 9.83
CA PRO A 52 -3.80 17.60 11.26
C PRO A 52 -2.63 16.73 11.79
N ILE A 53 -1.41 17.05 11.37
CA ILE A 53 -0.19 16.28 11.63
C ILE A 53 0.04 16.03 13.13
N LYS A 54 -0.20 17.03 13.97
CA LYS A 54 -0.04 16.91 15.43
C LYS A 54 -0.98 15.84 16.01
N ALA A 55 -2.27 15.90 15.69
CA ALA A 55 -3.25 14.93 16.17
C ALA A 55 -2.97 13.53 15.62
N TYR A 56 -2.54 13.44 14.36
CA TYR A 56 -2.15 12.16 13.77
C TYR A 56 -0.99 11.52 14.52
N ILE A 57 0.11 12.25 14.74
CA ILE A 57 1.25 11.71 15.52
C ILE A 57 0.79 11.26 16.90
N ASN A 58 -0.04 12.03 17.60
CA ASN A 58 -0.57 11.62 18.90
C ASN A 58 -1.37 10.31 18.81
N SER A 59 -2.16 10.11 17.76
CA SER A 59 -3.00 8.90 17.57
C SER A 59 -2.20 7.63 17.26
N VAL A 60 -0.93 7.76 16.86
CA VAL A 60 -0.06 6.63 16.48
C VAL A 60 1.24 6.59 17.30
N ALA A 61 1.44 7.52 18.22
CA ALA A 61 2.72 7.68 18.95
C ALA A 61 3.14 6.41 19.70
N GLN A 62 2.20 5.66 20.28
CA GLN A 62 2.51 4.41 20.97
C GLN A 62 3.09 3.34 20.04
N SER A 63 2.63 3.29 18.80
CA SER A 63 3.10 2.34 17.79
C SER A 63 4.56 2.59 17.36
N TYR A 64 5.12 3.75 17.65
CA TYR A 64 6.47 4.15 17.26
C TYR A 64 7.49 4.10 18.41
N GLN A 65 7.12 3.65 19.60
CA GLN A 65 8.05 3.64 20.76
C GLN A 65 8.95 2.40 20.83
N ASN A 66 8.61 1.34 20.13
CA ASN A 66 9.27 0.03 20.21
C ASN A 66 9.93 -0.36 18.88
N TYR A 67 10.97 0.36 18.46
CA TYR A 67 11.78 -0.07 17.30
C TYR A 67 12.92 -1.00 17.75
N PRO A 68 13.29 -2.01 16.92
CA PRO A 68 14.45 -2.85 17.20
C PRO A 68 15.72 -2.00 17.34
N ASP A 69 16.51 -2.30 18.36
CA ASP A 69 17.80 -1.62 18.60
C ASP A 69 18.78 -1.78 17.43
N ASP A 70 18.63 -2.82 16.61
CA ASP A 70 19.48 -3.12 15.46
C ASP A 70 19.01 -2.50 14.13
N MET A 71 17.84 -1.82 14.10
CA MET A 71 17.31 -1.21 12.88
C MET A 71 18.32 -0.29 12.17
N PHE A 72 19.20 0.35 12.90
CA PHE A 72 20.21 1.29 12.39
C PHE A 72 21.64 0.77 12.50
N ALA A 73 21.85 -0.50 12.87
CA ALA A 73 23.16 -1.06 13.14
C ALA A 73 24.17 -0.84 11.98
N GLU A 74 23.74 -1.02 10.72
CA GLU A 74 24.61 -0.75 9.55
C GLU A 74 25.05 0.72 9.45
N LEU A 75 24.21 1.68 9.89
CA LEU A 75 24.54 3.11 9.89
C LEU A 75 25.38 3.48 11.11
N GLU A 76 25.14 2.85 12.27
CA GLU A 76 25.88 3.05 13.52
C GLU A 76 27.31 2.54 13.43
N GLU A 77 27.53 1.40 12.77
CA GLU A 77 28.85 0.82 12.54
C GLU A 77 29.67 1.55 11.45
N SER A 78 29.04 2.45 10.69
CA SER A 78 29.68 3.15 9.59
C SER A 78 30.58 4.29 10.10
N ASP A 79 31.83 4.34 9.60
CA ASP A 79 32.74 5.49 9.81
C ASP A 79 32.53 6.65 8.83
N ASP A 80 31.69 6.47 7.81
CA ASP A 80 31.37 7.51 6.82
C ASP A 80 30.55 8.66 7.45
N ALA A 81 31.06 9.88 7.32
CA ALA A 81 30.40 11.07 7.85
C ALA A 81 29.00 11.29 7.27
N ARG A 82 28.76 10.87 6.02
CA ARG A 82 27.44 10.93 5.38
C ARG A 82 26.45 9.96 6.03
N ALA A 83 26.90 8.73 6.33
CA ALA A 83 26.10 7.74 7.04
C ALA A 83 25.74 8.23 8.45
N LYS A 84 26.71 8.80 9.19
CA LYS A 84 26.49 9.40 10.52
C LYS A 84 25.52 10.59 10.46
N PHE A 85 25.58 11.41 9.40
CA PHE A 85 24.65 12.50 9.18
C PHE A 85 23.21 11.98 8.99
N MET A 86 23.03 10.97 8.15
CA MET A 86 21.74 10.34 7.94
C MET A 86 21.21 9.67 9.20
N LEU A 87 22.07 9.00 9.96
CA LEU A 87 21.71 8.39 11.25
C LEU A 87 21.19 9.45 12.23
N SER A 88 21.91 10.57 12.39
CA SER A 88 21.47 11.66 13.28
C SER A 88 20.12 12.26 12.88
N LEU A 89 19.87 12.43 11.58
CA LEU A 89 18.56 12.87 11.08
C LEU A 89 17.45 11.85 11.40
N THR A 90 17.74 10.58 11.15
CA THR A 90 16.76 9.50 11.39
C THR A 90 16.45 9.35 12.88
N GLN A 91 17.47 9.35 13.73
CA GLN A 91 17.29 9.31 15.20
C GLN A 91 16.47 10.52 15.69
N THR A 92 16.78 11.74 15.20
CA THR A 92 16.00 12.94 15.54
C THR A 92 14.54 12.82 15.09
N TYR A 93 14.28 12.24 13.91
CA TYR A 93 12.93 11.97 13.43
C TYR A 93 12.21 10.97 14.36
N MET A 94 12.83 9.83 14.66
CA MET A 94 12.25 8.80 15.52
C MET A 94 11.95 9.33 16.93
N GLU A 95 12.90 10.03 17.55
CA GLU A 95 12.71 10.68 18.84
C GLU A 95 11.55 11.68 18.84
N SER A 96 11.31 12.34 17.71
CA SER A 96 10.23 13.32 17.58
C SER A 96 8.83 12.71 17.56
N LEU A 97 8.71 11.42 17.15
CA LEU A 97 7.43 10.69 17.08
C LEU A 97 6.84 10.34 18.46
N GLU A 98 7.54 10.64 19.56
CA GLU A 98 7.05 10.44 20.94
C GLU A 98 5.73 11.17 21.18
N SER A 99 5.53 12.35 20.59
CA SER A 99 4.28 13.10 20.66
C SER A 99 4.15 14.12 19.52
N GLY A 100 2.91 14.47 19.19
CA GLY A 100 2.64 15.51 18.18
C GLY A 100 3.28 16.86 18.54
N ASP A 101 3.30 17.26 19.82
CA ASP A 101 3.98 18.49 20.26
C ASP A 101 5.48 18.43 20.04
N LYS A 102 6.12 17.30 20.35
CA LYS A 102 7.56 17.11 20.11
C LYS A 102 7.86 17.12 18.62
N PHE A 103 7.04 16.45 17.82
CA PHE A 103 7.19 16.42 16.37
C PHE A 103 7.13 17.81 15.74
N ILE A 104 6.03 18.55 15.97
CA ILE A 104 5.89 19.88 15.37
C ILE A 104 6.94 20.88 15.90
N SER A 105 7.35 20.78 17.17
CA SER A 105 8.39 21.67 17.72
C SER A 105 9.77 21.35 17.18
N THR A 106 10.11 20.07 16.99
CA THR A 106 11.41 19.62 16.47
C THR A 106 11.64 20.13 15.04
N PHE A 107 10.61 20.06 14.19
CA PHE A 107 10.72 20.46 12.78
C PHE A 107 10.11 21.84 12.48
N GLY A 108 9.60 22.54 13.48
CA GLY A 108 9.00 23.86 13.32
C GLY A 108 7.77 23.88 12.41
N LEU A 109 6.97 22.80 12.43
CA LEU A 109 5.79 22.61 11.61
C LEU A 109 4.56 23.27 12.25
N PRO A 110 3.54 23.68 11.50
CA PRO A 110 2.24 24.02 12.04
C PRO A 110 1.49 22.76 12.51
N GLU A 111 0.45 22.92 13.35
CA GLU A 111 -0.38 21.80 13.83
C GLU A 111 -1.12 21.09 12.69
N GLN A 112 -1.44 21.85 11.65
CA GLN A 112 -2.03 21.37 10.40
C GLN A 112 -1.18 21.88 9.24
N MET A 113 -0.76 21.01 8.35
CA MET A 113 0.13 21.35 7.24
C MET A 113 -0.26 20.67 5.95
N ARG A 114 0.17 21.25 4.82
CA ARG A 114 0.17 20.56 3.54
C ARG A 114 1.55 20.03 3.21
N SER A 115 1.58 18.87 2.61
CA SER A 115 2.81 18.27 2.07
C SER A 115 2.59 17.83 0.63
N TYR A 116 3.67 17.84 -0.14
CA TYR A 116 3.65 17.47 -1.55
C TYR A 116 4.91 16.70 -1.89
N PHE A 117 4.71 15.64 -2.64
CA PHE A 117 5.78 14.92 -3.32
C PHE A 117 5.49 14.89 -4.81
N TYR A 118 6.48 15.17 -5.63
CA TYR A 118 6.39 15.00 -7.07
C TYR A 118 7.77 14.78 -7.68
N SER A 119 7.79 14.28 -8.90
CA SER A 119 9.04 14.08 -9.62
C SER A 119 9.19 15.10 -10.75
N LEU A 120 10.36 15.75 -10.81
CA LEU A 120 10.79 16.53 -11.98
C LEU A 120 11.69 15.63 -12.84
N GLY A 121 11.07 14.78 -13.65
CA GLY A 121 11.76 13.66 -14.27
C GLY A 121 12.27 12.69 -13.21
N LEU A 122 13.58 12.49 -13.10
CA LEU A 122 14.25 11.66 -12.09
C LEU A 122 14.37 12.32 -10.72
N LEU A 123 14.20 13.66 -10.63
CA LEU A 123 14.39 14.37 -9.38
C LEU A 123 13.16 14.27 -8.47
N PRO A 124 13.27 13.66 -7.29
CA PRO A 124 12.23 13.76 -6.28
C PRO A 124 12.22 15.18 -5.70
N VAL A 125 11.03 15.74 -5.50
CA VAL A 125 10.83 17.02 -4.82
C VAL A 125 9.81 16.83 -3.71
N VAL A 126 10.21 17.12 -2.48
CA VAL A 126 9.33 17.19 -1.31
C VAL A 126 9.13 18.65 -0.94
N LYS A 127 7.89 19.04 -0.69
CA LYS A 127 7.54 20.37 -0.17
C LYS A 127 6.67 20.24 1.06
N LEU A 128 7.05 20.96 2.12
CA LEU A 128 6.36 20.95 3.41
C LEU A 128 6.09 22.39 3.85
N GLU A 129 4.91 22.66 4.38
CA GLU A 129 4.63 23.94 5.08
C GLU A 129 5.40 23.97 6.40
N VAL A 130 6.10 25.08 6.67
CA VAL A 130 6.92 25.30 7.86
C VAL A 130 6.56 26.64 8.51
N GLU A 131 6.26 26.61 9.82
CA GLU A 131 5.96 27.81 10.60
C GLU A 131 7.22 28.46 11.17
N LYS A 132 8.18 27.64 11.65
CA LYS A 132 9.42 28.08 12.30
C LYS A 132 10.66 27.54 11.56
N PRO A 133 11.11 28.20 10.49
CA PRO A 133 12.24 27.74 9.68
C PRO A 133 13.53 27.41 10.48
N ASP A 134 13.80 28.17 11.55
CA ASP A 134 15.00 27.99 12.37
C ASP A 134 15.10 26.61 13.01
N ALA A 135 13.96 25.94 13.26
CA ALA A 135 13.94 24.60 13.81
C ALA A 135 14.53 23.56 12.82
N ILE A 136 14.17 23.65 11.54
CA ILE A 136 14.75 22.80 10.48
C ILE A 136 16.26 23.01 10.41
N TRP A 137 16.71 24.26 10.42
CA TRP A 137 18.14 24.56 10.37
C TRP A 137 18.87 24.02 11.60
N ALA A 138 18.26 24.07 12.79
CA ALA A 138 18.83 23.52 14.03
C ALA A 138 18.97 21.98 13.97
N VAL A 139 18.01 21.27 13.38
CA VAL A 139 18.12 19.81 13.16
C VAL A 139 19.28 19.48 12.24
N LEU A 140 19.43 20.20 11.13
CA LEU A 140 20.55 20.02 10.21
C LEU A 140 21.90 20.38 10.87
N ASP A 141 21.97 21.50 11.61
CA ASP A 141 23.19 21.92 12.33
C ASP A 141 23.60 20.89 13.41
N LYS A 142 22.62 20.25 14.09
CA LYS A 142 22.87 19.15 15.02
C LYS A 142 23.53 17.98 14.29
N ALA A 143 22.92 17.54 13.18
CA ALA A 143 23.40 16.41 12.40
C ALA A 143 24.80 16.67 11.80
N GLU A 144 25.08 17.88 11.33
CA GLU A 144 26.43 18.30 10.90
C GLU A 144 27.47 18.21 12.02
N LYS A 145 27.10 18.69 13.21
CA LYS A 145 28.00 18.67 14.37
C LYS A 145 28.32 17.25 14.84
N GLU A 146 27.33 16.35 14.80
CA GLU A 146 27.49 14.97 15.26
C GLU A 146 28.24 14.11 14.24
N SER A 147 28.04 14.35 12.94
CA SER A 147 28.68 13.58 11.87
C SER A 147 30.00 14.14 11.38
N GLY A 148 30.20 15.45 11.51
CA GLY A 148 31.28 16.17 10.82
C GLY A 148 31.05 16.40 9.33
N PHE A 149 29.88 16.00 8.78
CA PHE A 149 29.49 16.23 7.40
C PHE A 149 28.77 17.56 7.25
N THR A 150 29.35 18.51 6.49
CA THR A 150 28.86 19.88 6.39
C THR A 150 28.33 20.21 5.00
N HIS A 151 27.37 21.15 4.93
CA HIS A 151 26.82 21.62 3.68
C HIS A 151 27.71 22.65 2.97
N GLU A 152 27.52 22.76 1.66
CA GLU A 152 27.90 23.94 0.88
C GLU A 152 26.73 24.91 0.81
N LYS A 153 27.01 26.21 1.06
CA LYS A 153 26.03 27.26 0.79
C LYS A 153 26.04 27.58 -0.68
N LYS A 154 24.90 27.38 -1.33
CA LYS A 154 24.69 27.73 -2.74
C LYS A 154 23.54 28.72 -2.87
N SER A 155 23.45 29.39 -4.01
CA SER A 155 22.33 30.28 -4.32
C SER A 155 21.94 30.19 -5.79
N ILE A 156 20.64 30.29 -6.06
CA ILE A 156 20.08 30.36 -7.41
C ILE A 156 19.01 31.44 -7.44
N LYS A 157 19.06 32.36 -8.38
CA LYS A 157 18.13 33.52 -8.50
C LYS A 157 17.95 34.30 -7.19
N GLY A 158 19.01 34.37 -6.35
CA GLY A 158 18.98 35.09 -5.07
C GLY A 158 18.40 34.31 -3.88
N GLN A 159 17.93 33.08 -4.08
CA GLN A 159 17.51 32.17 -3.02
C GLN A 159 18.70 31.33 -2.57
N GLU A 160 19.04 31.41 -1.28
CA GLU A 160 20.05 30.53 -0.66
C GLU A 160 19.47 29.15 -0.37
N TYR A 161 20.34 28.11 -0.45
CA TYR A 161 20.03 26.76 -0.07
C TYR A 161 21.29 26.03 0.44
N ARG A 162 21.09 24.98 1.24
CA ARG A 162 22.14 24.08 1.69
C ARG A 162 22.22 22.89 0.74
N ALA A 163 23.45 22.53 0.33
CA ALA A 163 23.73 21.37 -0.53
C ALA A 163 24.68 20.42 0.20
N TYR A 164 24.28 19.17 0.36
CA TYR A 164 25.04 18.08 0.97
C TYR A 164 25.45 17.09 -0.12
N THR A 165 26.71 17.05 -0.50
CA THR A 165 27.21 16.17 -1.57
C THR A 165 27.34 14.73 -1.07
N LEU A 166 26.51 13.84 -1.58
CA LEU A 166 26.37 12.44 -1.15
C LEU A 166 27.37 11.49 -1.83
N THR A 167 27.86 11.85 -3.01
CA THR A 167 28.82 11.06 -3.80
C THR A 167 30.27 11.38 -3.43
N ASP A 168 31.19 10.48 -3.80
CA ASP A 168 32.61 10.72 -3.57
C ASP A 168 33.17 11.78 -4.53
N PRO A 169 34.21 12.54 -4.11
CA PRO A 169 34.83 13.53 -4.98
C PRO A 169 35.40 12.88 -6.24
N GLY A 170 34.98 13.38 -7.39
CA GLY A 170 35.45 12.91 -8.71
C GLY A 170 34.58 11.84 -9.36
N GLU A 171 33.49 11.41 -8.73
CA GLU A 171 32.48 10.61 -9.42
C GLU A 171 31.75 11.43 -10.49
N PRO A 172 31.56 10.87 -11.71
CA PRO A 172 30.89 11.58 -12.78
C PRO A 172 29.41 11.91 -12.45
N GLU A 173 28.80 11.14 -11.56
CA GLU A 173 27.43 11.30 -11.08
C GLU A 173 27.38 12.03 -9.72
N ALA A 174 27.89 13.25 -9.67
CA ALA A 174 27.81 14.04 -8.44
C ALA A 174 26.34 14.27 -8.03
N ILE A 175 25.94 13.71 -6.85
CA ILE A 175 24.59 13.84 -6.30
C ILE A 175 24.67 14.65 -5.02
N SER A 176 23.83 15.67 -4.89
CA SER A 176 23.70 16.49 -3.69
C SER A 176 22.26 16.53 -3.20
N LEU A 177 22.06 16.39 -1.89
CA LEU A 177 20.77 16.62 -1.22
C LEU A 177 20.64 18.11 -0.92
N LEU A 178 19.55 18.72 -1.36
CA LEU A 178 19.31 20.16 -1.24
C LEU A 178 18.18 20.44 -0.24
N PHE A 179 18.41 21.43 0.62
CA PHE A 179 17.39 22.00 1.52
C PHE A 179 17.27 23.49 1.29
N SER A 180 16.06 23.95 1.01
CA SER A 180 15.73 25.37 0.83
C SER A 180 14.43 25.71 1.53
N ILE A 181 14.37 26.87 2.19
CA ILE A 181 13.12 27.38 2.75
C ILE A 181 12.83 28.74 2.13
N SER A 182 11.66 28.84 1.53
CA SER A 182 11.17 30.08 0.90
C SER A 182 9.69 30.27 1.16
N LYS A 183 9.29 31.44 1.62
CA LYS A 183 7.86 31.79 1.88
C LYS A 183 7.12 30.77 2.76
N GLY A 184 7.79 30.23 3.79
CA GLY A 184 7.18 29.26 4.70
C GLY A 184 7.07 27.84 4.12
N ILE A 185 7.74 27.54 3.00
CA ILE A 185 7.79 26.22 2.38
C ILE A 185 9.22 25.69 2.43
N LEU A 186 9.43 24.58 3.12
CA LEU A 186 10.62 23.76 2.99
C LEU A 186 10.56 22.99 1.67
N THR A 187 11.61 23.05 0.89
CA THR A 187 11.82 22.18 -0.26
C THR A 187 13.02 21.31 0.00
N VAL A 188 12.84 19.99 -0.13
CA VAL A 188 13.91 19.00 -0.13
C VAL A 188 13.95 18.35 -1.51
N THR A 189 15.09 18.33 -2.15
CA THR A 189 15.27 17.74 -3.48
C THR A 189 16.70 17.28 -3.68
N LEU A 190 16.98 16.69 -4.83
CA LEU A 190 18.33 16.31 -5.23
C LEU A 190 18.83 17.24 -6.34
N ASP A 191 20.14 17.38 -6.43
CA ASP A 191 20.84 17.89 -7.61
C ASP A 191 21.82 16.83 -8.10
N SER A 192 22.05 16.79 -9.40
CA SER A 192 22.95 15.82 -10.03
C SER A 192 23.62 16.39 -11.26
N ALA A 193 24.73 15.79 -11.69
CA ALA A 193 25.48 16.22 -12.87
C ALA A 193 24.68 16.22 -14.18
N PHE A 194 23.59 15.41 -14.25
CA PHE A 194 22.73 15.36 -15.44
C PHE A 194 21.57 16.37 -15.42
N ASN A 195 21.49 17.23 -14.38
CA ASN A 195 20.44 18.25 -14.31
C ASN A 195 20.83 19.56 -14.95
N GLN A 196 19.85 20.18 -15.58
CA GLN A 196 19.96 21.58 -16.00
C GLN A 196 19.75 22.50 -14.78
N PRO A 197 20.45 23.67 -14.68
CA PRO A 197 20.22 24.62 -13.60
C PRO A 197 18.78 25.09 -13.47
N GLU A 198 18.05 25.14 -14.58
CA GLU A 198 16.63 25.50 -14.63
C GLU A 198 15.76 24.44 -13.91
N THR A 199 16.15 23.17 -13.94
CA THR A 199 15.43 22.09 -13.23
C THR A 199 15.50 22.28 -11.72
N VAL A 200 16.68 22.60 -11.20
CA VAL A 200 16.85 22.92 -9.77
C VAL A 200 16.07 24.19 -9.40
N ALA A 201 16.11 25.23 -10.24
CA ALA A 201 15.32 26.46 -10.00
C ALA A 201 13.81 26.17 -9.98
N THR A 202 13.33 25.27 -10.82
CA THR A 202 11.91 24.82 -10.83
C THR A 202 11.60 24.03 -9.57
N ALA A 203 12.45 23.09 -9.16
CA ALA A 203 12.29 22.34 -7.91
C ALA A 203 12.17 23.27 -6.70
N LEU A 204 13.02 24.29 -6.63
CA LEU A 204 12.99 25.29 -5.57
C LEU A 204 11.80 26.28 -5.64
N GLY A 205 10.97 26.21 -6.69
CA GLY A 205 9.83 27.13 -6.89
C GLY A 205 10.23 28.54 -7.35
N LEU A 206 11.40 28.67 -8.01
CA LEU A 206 11.98 29.94 -8.46
C LEU A 206 11.80 30.18 -9.98
N ALA A 207 11.35 29.17 -10.70
CA ALA A 207 11.00 29.23 -12.10
C ALA A 207 9.56 28.79 -12.29
N PRO A 208 8.67 29.64 -12.87
CA PRO A 208 7.31 29.24 -13.18
C PRO A 208 7.28 28.18 -14.27
N VAL A 209 6.33 27.24 -14.19
CA VAL A 209 6.07 26.25 -15.23
C VAL A 209 4.97 26.74 -16.16
N THR A 210 5.15 26.59 -17.46
CA THR A 210 4.22 27.09 -18.50
C THR A 210 2.90 26.29 -18.50
N ASN A 211 2.97 25.00 -18.16
CA ASN A 211 1.82 24.11 -18.03
C ASN A 211 1.89 23.43 -16.66
N SER A 212 1.19 24.00 -15.71
CA SER A 212 1.24 23.55 -14.32
C SER A 212 0.17 22.50 -14.02
N LEU A 213 0.41 21.71 -12.97
CA LEU A 213 -0.58 20.78 -12.45
C LEU A 213 -1.84 21.50 -11.95
N ALA A 214 -1.69 22.75 -11.45
CA ALA A 214 -2.81 23.58 -11.04
C ALA A 214 -3.78 23.85 -12.19
N ASP A 215 -3.26 24.07 -13.41
CA ASP A 215 -4.04 24.43 -14.60
C ASP A 215 -4.48 23.22 -15.43
N SER A 216 -3.91 22.03 -15.17
CA SER A 216 -4.10 20.84 -16.00
C SER A 216 -5.48 20.17 -15.86
N GLY A 217 -6.18 20.39 -14.73
CA GLY A 217 -7.43 19.71 -14.39
C GLY A 217 -7.28 18.23 -13.98
N ILE A 218 -6.05 17.69 -13.96
CA ILE A 218 -5.79 16.26 -13.68
C ILE A 218 -6.31 15.85 -12.29
N LEU A 219 -6.00 16.64 -11.25
CA LEU A 219 -6.42 16.31 -9.88
C LEU A 219 -7.94 16.39 -9.72
N GLN A 220 -8.60 17.38 -10.35
CA GLN A 220 -10.05 17.51 -10.33
C GLN A 220 -10.74 16.33 -11.03
N ASP A 221 -10.17 15.85 -12.15
CA ASP A 221 -10.67 14.70 -12.86
C ASP A 221 -10.57 13.43 -11.99
N ILE A 222 -9.42 13.21 -11.34
CA ILE A 222 -9.21 12.08 -10.43
C ILE A 222 -10.22 12.12 -9.26
N MET A 223 -10.33 13.26 -8.57
CA MET A 223 -11.27 13.42 -7.45
C MET A 223 -12.70 13.13 -7.87
N LYS A 224 -13.13 13.68 -9.01
CA LYS A 224 -14.49 13.50 -9.52
C LYS A 224 -14.77 12.05 -9.94
N THR A 225 -13.81 11.40 -10.58
CA THR A 225 -13.99 10.05 -11.13
C THR A 225 -14.02 8.99 -10.04
N HIS A 226 -13.20 9.16 -9.00
CA HIS A 226 -12.99 8.12 -7.97
C HIS A 226 -13.58 8.48 -6.60
N GLY A 227 -14.15 9.67 -6.45
CA GLY A 227 -14.74 10.10 -5.19
C GLY A 227 -13.72 10.47 -4.11
N PHE A 228 -12.47 10.74 -4.51
CA PHE A 228 -11.45 11.19 -3.58
C PHE A 228 -11.70 12.65 -3.15
N ASN A 229 -11.28 12.95 -1.93
CA ASN A 229 -11.31 14.30 -1.40
C ASN A 229 -9.93 14.99 -1.53
N GLY A 230 -9.80 16.20 -1.05
CA GLY A 230 -8.53 16.97 -1.12
C GLY A 230 -7.51 16.59 -0.06
N ASP A 231 -7.82 15.65 0.84
CA ASP A 231 -6.99 15.34 2.01
C ASP A 231 -5.74 14.55 1.64
N GLY A 232 -5.86 13.70 0.64
CA GLY A 232 -4.74 13.00 0.04
C GLY A 232 -5.10 12.55 -1.36
N ILE A 233 -4.26 12.91 -2.33
CA ILE A 233 -4.44 12.54 -3.73
C ILE A 233 -3.09 12.40 -4.41
N GLY A 234 -2.99 11.41 -5.29
CA GLY A 234 -1.80 11.24 -6.08
C GLY A 234 -2.02 10.36 -7.30
N TYR A 235 -0.98 10.30 -8.13
CA TYR A 235 -0.98 9.45 -9.31
C TYR A 235 0.43 9.10 -9.78
N ILE A 236 0.49 7.99 -10.52
CA ILE A 236 1.62 7.61 -11.38
C ILE A 236 1.09 7.67 -12.81
N ASN A 237 1.70 8.51 -13.66
CA ASN A 237 1.28 8.70 -15.04
C ASN A 237 2.03 7.74 -15.97
N HIS A 238 1.39 6.66 -16.37
CA HIS A 238 1.99 5.63 -17.21
C HIS A 238 2.33 6.16 -18.60
N GLN A 239 1.53 7.10 -19.14
CA GLN A 239 1.80 7.68 -20.44
C GLN A 239 3.10 8.51 -20.45
N GLU A 240 3.35 9.28 -19.39
CA GLU A 240 4.61 10.05 -19.27
C GLU A 240 5.82 9.14 -19.01
N LEU A 241 5.63 8.02 -18.28
CA LEU A 241 6.69 7.01 -18.11
C LEU A 241 7.05 6.32 -19.45
N ILE A 242 6.05 5.87 -20.20
CA ILE A 242 6.27 5.24 -21.51
C ILE A 242 6.92 6.23 -22.49
N LYS A 243 6.43 7.47 -22.53
CA LYS A 243 7.03 8.53 -23.34
C LYS A 243 8.52 8.76 -22.99
N ALA A 244 8.86 8.69 -21.69
CA ALA A 244 10.22 8.88 -21.23
C ALA A 244 11.19 7.79 -21.71
N ILE A 245 10.78 6.52 -21.66
CA ILE A 245 11.66 5.41 -22.07
C ILE A 245 11.70 5.20 -23.59
N THR A 246 10.66 5.65 -24.32
CA THR A 246 10.54 5.47 -25.77
C THR A 246 11.01 6.67 -26.59
N THR A 247 11.36 7.81 -25.94
CA THR A 247 11.88 9.00 -26.63
C THR A 247 13.14 9.51 -25.93
N THR A 248 13.91 10.37 -26.62
CA THR A 248 15.12 11.00 -26.05
C THR A 248 14.83 12.37 -25.40
N ASP A 249 13.76 13.05 -25.81
CA ASP A 249 13.46 14.44 -25.45
C ASP A 249 11.95 14.73 -25.22
N GLY A 250 11.11 13.70 -25.28
CA GLY A 250 9.65 13.83 -25.25
C GLY A 250 9.09 14.51 -23.99
N ASN A 251 9.77 14.37 -22.85
CA ASN A 251 9.46 15.06 -21.60
C ASN A 251 10.76 15.26 -20.78
N GLN A 252 10.63 15.83 -19.56
CA GLN A 252 11.79 16.07 -18.69
C GLN A 252 12.52 14.77 -18.32
N LEU A 253 11.75 13.70 -18.02
CA LEU A 253 12.31 12.40 -17.67
C LEU A 253 13.10 11.79 -18.83
N ALA A 254 12.60 11.88 -20.07
CA ALA A 254 13.30 11.40 -21.26
C ALA A 254 14.67 12.08 -21.43
N ARG A 255 14.71 13.40 -21.29
CA ARG A 255 15.97 14.17 -21.38
C ARG A 255 16.99 13.78 -20.33
N GLN A 256 16.55 13.54 -19.10
CA GLN A 256 17.45 13.12 -18.00
C GLN A 256 17.94 11.68 -18.18
N LEU A 257 17.07 10.76 -18.60
CA LEU A 257 17.46 9.37 -18.90
C LEU A 257 18.48 9.33 -20.07
N THR A 258 18.30 10.18 -21.08
CA THR A 258 19.24 10.30 -22.19
C THR A 258 20.58 10.86 -21.72
N ALA A 259 20.59 11.92 -20.91
CA ALA A 259 21.82 12.48 -20.37
C ALA A 259 22.56 11.49 -19.44
N LEU A 260 21.81 10.69 -18.66
CA LEU A 260 22.40 9.64 -17.83
C LEU A 260 23.03 8.53 -18.68
N ALA A 261 22.33 8.07 -19.73
CA ALA A 261 22.85 7.10 -20.68
C ALA A 261 24.13 7.58 -21.38
N GLU A 262 24.21 8.86 -21.72
CA GLU A 262 25.42 9.47 -22.30
C GLU A 262 26.59 9.47 -21.30
N LEU A 263 26.33 9.69 -19.99
CA LEU A 263 27.36 9.65 -18.94
C LEU A 263 27.86 8.22 -18.69
N GLU A 264 26.98 7.24 -18.70
CA GLU A 264 27.32 5.83 -18.51
C GLU A 264 27.88 5.17 -19.77
N GLY A 265 27.67 5.78 -20.94
CA GLY A 265 28.11 5.26 -22.25
C GLY A 265 27.28 4.11 -22.80
N GLU A 266 26.12 3.81 -22.15
CA GLU A 266 25.18 2.77 -22.55
C GLU A 266 23.75 3.26 -22.35
N ASP A 267 22.87 3.05 -23.34
CA ASP A 267 21.45 3.37 -23.25
C ASP A 267 20.62 2.10 -23.02
N PRO A 268 20.13 1.85 -21.80
CA PRO A 268 19.33 0.66 -21.49
C PRO A 268 17.97 0.65 -22.20
N PHE A 269 17.51 1.81 -22.71
CA PHE A 269 16.24 1.96 -23.40
C PHE A 269 16.36 1.98 -24.93
N ALA A 270 17.57 1.84 -25.49
CA ALA A 270 17.79 1.91 -26.95
C ALA A 270 16.85 0.98 -27.75
N ILE A 271 16.57 -0.22 -27.21
CA ILE A 271 15.73 -1.23 -27.87
C ILE A 271 14.25 -0.79 -27.98
N VAL A 272 13.75 0.06 -27.08
CA VAL A 272 12.34 0.52 -27.08
C VAL A 272 12.17 1.91 -27.72
N ARG A 273 13.24 2.54 -28.22
CA ARG A 273 13.20 3.88 -28.85
C ARG A 273 12.90 3.89 -30.34
N SER A 274 12.50 2.74 -30.92
CA SER A 274 12.00 2.73 -32.28
C SER A 274 10.63 3.42 -32.41
N ASN A 275 10.27 3.91 -33.59
CA ASN A 275 8.95 4.52 -33.81
C ASN A 275 7.81 3.53 -33.59
N GLU A 276 8.03 2.26 -33.92
CA GLU A 276 7.09 1.17 -33.73
C GLU A 276 6.85 0.95 -32.23
N CYS A 277 7.93 0.81 -31.43
CA CYS A 277 7.82 0.65 -29.98
C CYS A 277 7.16 1.87 -29.32
N HIS A 278 7.56 3.08 -29.72
CA HIS A 278 6.91 4.30 -29.18
C HIS A 278 5.41 4.31 -29.45
N THR A 279 4.99 3.97 -30.68
CA THR A 279 3.58 3.96 -31.07
C THR A 279 2.77 2.91 -30.29
N GLU A 280 3.29 1.68 -30.25
CA GLU A 280 2.57 0.55 -29.66
C GLU A 280 2.53 0.63 -28.13
N LEU A 281 3.65 0.92 -27.47
CA LEU A 281 3.69 1.10 -26.02
C LEU A 281 2.86 2.31 -25.57
N SER A 282 2.85 3.40 -26.36
CA SER A 282 1.98 4.55 -26.08
C SER A 282 0.49 4.20 -26.20
N ALA A 283 0.12 3.36 -27.17
CA ALA A 283 -1.24 2.86 -27.30
C ALA A 283 -1.65 1.97 -26.12
N MET A 284 -0.75 1.12 -25.62
CA MET A 284 -0.97 0.34 -24.40
C MET A 284 -1.14 1.26 -23.19
N ALA A 285 -0.25 2.24 -23.00
CA ALA A 285 -0.36 3.20 -21.91
C ALA A 285 -1.62 4.09 -22.01
N ALA A 286 -2.16 4.31 -23.20
CA ALA A 286 -3.44 5.02 -23.35
C ALA A 286 -4.64 4.21 -22.84
N ASN A 287 -4.54 2.87 -22.86
CA ASN A 287 -5.53 1.97 -22.26
C ASN A 287 -5.36 1.83 -20.73
N TRP A 288 -4.16 2.03 -20.22
CA TRP A 288 -3.80 2.03 -18.80
C TRP A 288 -3.15 3.36 -18.42
N PRO A 289 -3.92 4.48 -18.40
CA PRO A 289 -3.32 5.82 -18.44
C PRO A 289 -2.55 6.17 -17.17
N ARG A 290 -3.00 5.69 -16.02
CA ARG A 290 -2.39 6.01 -14.74
C ARG A 290 -2.82 5.04 -13.63
N THR A 291 -2.00 4.94 -12.60
CA THR A 291 -2.43 4.46 -11.28
C THR A 291 -2.71 5.70 -10.42
N VAL A 292 -3.89 5.77 -9.84
CA VAL A 292 -4.28 6.85 -8.93
C VAL A 292 -4.42 6.32 -7.52
N PHE A 293 -4.15 7.15 -6.54
CA PHE A 293 -4.38 6.85 -5.13
C PHE A 293 -4.94 8.08 -4.44
N GLY A 294 -5.78 7.83 -3.46
CA GLY A 294 -6.41 8.93 -2.75
C GLY A 294 -7.21 8.47 -1.56
N VAL A 295 -7.72 9.46 -0.87
CA VAL A 295 -8.51 9.33 0.34
C VAL A 295 -9.93 9.70 0.05
N SER A 296 -10.86 8.84 0.50
CA SER A 296 -12.30 9.09 0.40
C SER A 296 -12.89 9.58 1.71
N ASN A 297 -12.34 9.12 2.83
CA ASN A 297 -12.81 9.52 4.15
C ASN A 297 -11.69 9.42 5.19
N VAL A 298 -11.71 10.32 6.16
CA VAL A 298 -10.75 10.30 7.25
C VAL A 298 -11.29 11.03 8.48
N SER A 299 -10.96 10.54 9.68
CA SER A 299 -11.26 11.12 10.99
C SER A 299 -10.10 10.93 11.96
N ILE A 300 -9.46 12.03 12.35
CA ILE A 300 -8.30 12.03 13.26
C ILE A 300 -8.57 12.89 14.48
N SER A 301 -8.26 12.33 15.64
CA SER A 301 -8.18 13.02 16.93
C SER A 301 -6.89 12.59 17.64
N ASP A 302 -6.56 13.20 18.78
CA ASP A 302 -5.37 12.82 19.55
C ASP A 302 -5.37 11.37 20.06
N THR A 303 -6.51 10.68 20.02
CA THR A 303 -6.66 9.33 20.57
C THR A 303 -7.13 8.28 19.58
N GLN A 304 -7.52 8.69 18.38
CA GLN A 304 -7.96 7.75 17.36
C GLN A 304 -7.81 8.34 15.96
N SER A 305 -7.54 7.47 15.00
CA SER A 305 -7.61 7.79 13.58
C SER A 305 -8.41 6.74 12.81
N HIS A 306 -9.13 7.20 11.82
CA HIS A 306 -9.86 6.39 10.84
C HIS A 306 -9.51 6.90 9.45
N MET A 307 -9.13 6.04 8.53
CA MET A 307 -8.75 6.42 7.18
C MET A 307 -9.29 5.41 6.16
N GLU A 308 -9.98 5.91 5.14
CA GLU A 308 -10.40 5.12 3.98
C GLU A 308 -9.60 5.57 2.75
N LEU A 309 -8.86 4.65 2.18
CA LEU A 309 -7.93 4.87 1.08
C LEU A 309 -8.26 3.95 -0.08
N ALA A 310 -7.98 4.40 -1.30
CA ALA A 310 -7.99 3.50 -2.44
C ALA A 310 -6.82 3.79 -3.39
N THR A 311 -6.31 2.72 -3.99
CA THR A 311 -5.41 2.77 -5.13
C THR A 311 -6.13 2.13 -6.31
N ILE A 312 -6.17 2.82 -7.45
CA ILE A 312 -6.89 2.35 -8.62
C ILE A 312 -5.94 2.34 -9.82
N VAL A 313 -5.75 1.17 -10.40
CA VAL A 313 -5.10 1.05 -11.71
C VAL A 313 -6.16 1.31 -12.75
N GLU A 314 -6.20 2.56 -13.27
CA GLU A 314 -7.19 2.96 -14.27
C GLU A 314 -7.01 2.18 -15.55
N SER A 315 -8.11 1.72 -16.13
CA SER A 315 -8.12 1.06 -17.43
C SER A 315 -9.30 1.52 -18.31
N LYS A 316 -9.01 1.62 -19.61
CA LYS A 316 -10.00 1.80 -20.69
C LYS A 316 -10.13 0.53 -21.55
N ASN A 317 -9.36 -0.51 -21.24
CA ASN A 317 -9.48 -1.80 -21.92
C ASN A 317 -10.69 -2.58 -21.42
N GLN A 318 -11.82 -2.42 -22.11
CA GLN A 318 -13.07 -3.07 -21.72
C GLN A 318 -13.00 -4.59 -21.80
N VAL A 319 -12.24 -5.16 -22.74
CA VAL A 319 -12.08 -6.62 -22.85
C VAL A 319 -11.48 -7.19 -21.56
N MET A 320 -10.40 -6.56 -21.06
CA MET A 320 -9.77 -6.96 -19.82
C MET A 320 -10.67 -6.70 -18.60
N LEU A 321 -11.31 -5.53 -18.53
CA LEU A 321 -12.19 -5.22 -17.39
C LEU A 321 -13.40 -6.14 -17.33
N ASP A 322 -14.03 -6.45 -18.46
CA ASP A 322 -15.17 -7.38 -18.53
C ASP A 322 -14.74 -8.80 -18.14
N ALA A 323 -13.59 -9.25 -18.64
CA ALA A 323 -13.03 -10.55 -18.30
C ALA A 323 -12.73 -10.66 -16.79
N LEU A 324 -12.02 -9.67 -16.22
CA LEU A 324 -11.71 -9.62 -14.79
C LEU A 324 -12.99 -9.54 -13.94
N SER A 325 -13.97 -8.73 -14.36
CA SER A 325 -15.26 -8.60 -13.67
C SER A 325 -16.04 -9.90 -13.68
N SER A 326 -15.95 -10.70 -14.76
CA SER A 326 -16.63 -11.99 -14.87
C SER A 326 -16.07 -13.03 -13.90
N MET A 327 -14.82 -12.90 -13.48
CA MET A 327 -14.19 -13.79 -12.49
C MET A 327 -14.61 -13.49 -11.05
N ARG A 328 -15.27 -12.36 -10.78
CA ARG A 328 -15.77 -12.03 -9.44
C ARG A 328 -16.69 -13.16 -8.95
N GLY A 329 -16.47 -13.57 -7.72
CA GLY A 329 -17.29 -14.59 -7.10
C GLY A 329 -18.01 -14.07 -5.85
N PHE A 330 -18.24 -14.95 -4.90
CA PHE A 330 -19.02 -14.68 -3.70
C PHE A 330 -18.12 -14.54 -2.47
N ILE A 331 -18.26 -13.42 -1.76
CA ILE A 331 -17.69 -13.17 -0.45
C ILE A 331 -18.84 -13.01 0.54
N PRO A 332 -18.92 -13.84 1.61
CA PRO A 332 -19.97 -13.78 2.62
C PRO A 332 -20.08 -12.42 3.31
N GLU A 333 -21.27 -12.09 3.80
CA GLU A 333 -21.53 -10.84 4.52
C GLU A 333 -20.70 -10.76 5.81
N TYR A 334 -20.48 -11.88 6.51
CA TYR A 334 -19.66 -11.93 7.73
C TYR A 334 -18.18 -11.61 7.47
N ILE A 335 -17.72 -11.58 6.21
CA ILE A 335 -16.41 -11.08 5.78
C ILE A 335 -16.49 -9.60 5.40
N ARG A 336 -17.45 -9.24 4.52
CA ARG A 336 -17.55 -7.88 3.98
C ARG A 336 -17.92 -6.82 5.03
N ASN A 337 -18.83 -7.17 5.93
CA ASN A 337 -19.34 -6.27 6.98
C ASN A 337 -18.75 -6.58 8.36
N ASN A 338 -17.53 -7.12 8.38
CA ASN A 338 -16.91 -7.59 9.61
C ASN A 338 -16.24 -6.45 10.38
N ASN A 339 -16.77 -6.14 11.55
CA ASN A 339 -16.19 -5.19 12.51
C ASN A 339 -15.72 -5.88 13.81
N ASP A 340 -16.03 -7.16 14.01
CA ASP A 340 -15.89 -7.83 15.29
C ASP A 340 -14.90 -8.99 15.32
N SER A 341 -14.44 -9.49 14.17
CA SER A 341 -13.48 -10.60 14.13
C SER A 341 -12.07 -10.16 14.46
N VAL A 342 -11.31 -11.11 14.96
CA VAL A 342 -9.85 -11.04 15.13
C VAL A 342 -9.16 -11.00 13.76
N PHE A 343 -9.58 -11.93 12.90
CA PHE A 343 -9.07 -12.08 11.53
C PHE A 343 -10.20 -12.57 10.63
N SER A 344 -10.27 -12.06 9.42
CA SER A 344 -11.16 -12.60 8.41
C SER A 344 -10.59 -12.40 7.01
N MET A 345 -10.78 -13.40 6.14
CA MET A 345 -10.35 -13.36 4.75
C MET A 345 -11.39 -14.04 3.87
N GLY A 346 -11.70 -13.43 2.73
CA GLY A 346 -12.56 -13.97 1.71
C GLY A 346 -11.94 -13.84 0.33
N LEU A 347 -12.01 -14.91 -0.46
CA LEU A 347 -11.63 -14.93 -1.87
C LEU A 347 -12.88 -15.32 -2.68
N GLY A 348 -13.40 -14.36 -3.44
CA GLY A 348 -14.55 -14.54 -4.32
C GLY A 348 -14.06 -14.77 -5.75
N ILE A 349 -14.04 -16.01 -6.19
CA ILE A 349 -13.69 -16.38 -7.56
C ILE A 349 -14.76 -17.33 -8.13
N ASP A 350 -15.39 -16.90 -9.21
CA ASP A 350 -16.21 -17.78 -10.03
C ASP A 350 -15.32 -18.69 -10.87
N VAL A 351 -15.08 -19.90 -10.39
CA VAL A 351 -14.19 -20.86 -11.06
C VAL A 351 -14.68 -21.21 -12.45
N SER A 352 -15.99 -21.17 -12.70
CA SER A 352 -16.57 -21.45 -14.03
C SER A 352 -16.16 -20.39 -15.07
N GLN A 353 -15.87 -19.16 -14.62
CA GLN A 353 -15.46 -18.05 -15.46
C GLN A 353 -13.93 -17.88 -15.58
N LEU A 354 -13.16 -18.59 -14.75
CA LEU A 354 -11.71 -18.40 -14.70
C LEU A 354 -11.03 -18.66 -16.05
N VAL A 355 -11.28 -19.83 -16.65
CA VAL A 355 -10.66 -20.18 -17.95
C VAL A 355 -11.20 -19.30 -19.09
N PRO A 356 -12.51 -19.07 -19.25
CA PRO A 356 -13.03 -18.14 -20.25
C PRO A 356 -12.45 -16.72 -20.14
N ALA A 357 -12.40 -16.17 -18.94
CA ALA A 357 -11.90 -14.83 -18.68
C ALA A 357 -10.41 -14.73 -19.02
N LEU A 358 -9.59 -15.65 -18.51
CA LEU A 358 -8.17 -15.68 -18.80
C LEU A 358 -7.89 -15.89 -20.29
N THR A 359 -8.70 -16.69 -20.99
CA THR A 359 -8.59 -16.88 -22.44
C THR A 359 -8.89 -15.57 -23.16
N SER A 360 -9.94 -14.85 -22.75
CA SER A 360 -10.28 -13.54 -23.35
C SER A 360 -9.16 -12.52 -23.18
N ILE A 361 -8.54 -12.43 -21.99
CA ILE A 361 -7.38 -11.58 -21.73
C ILE A 361 -6.19 -12.00 -22.62
N TRP A 362 -5.94 -13.29 -22.70
CA TRP A 362 -4.86 -13.87 -23.48
C TRP A 362 -5.01 -13.55 -24.98
N ASP A 363 -6.20 -13.73 -25.51
CA ASP A 363 -6.52 -13.43 -26.90
C ASP A 363 -6.40 -11.93 -27.19
N ASP A 364 -6.81 -11.05 -26.27
CA ASP A 364 -6.65 -9.59 -26.39
C ASP A 364 -5.16 -9.18 -26.45
N MET A 365 -4.30 -9.84 -25.67
CA MET A 365 -2.87 -9.59 -25.68
C MET A 365 -2.16 -10.15 -26.93
N LEU A 366 -2.66 -11.25 -27.51
CA LEU A 366 -2.07 -11.89 -28.68
C LEU A 366 -2.64 -11.38 -30.01
N THR A 367 -3.79 -10.70 -30.01
CA THR A 367 -4.46 -10.25 -31.26
C THR A 367 -3.66 -9.19 -32.02
N PRO A 368 -3.07 -8.15 -31.39
CA PRO A 368 -2.24 -7.19 -32.11
C PRO A 368 -0.99 -7.86 -32.70
N GLN A 369 -0.70 -7.57 -33.97
CA GLN A 369 0.59 -7.96 -34.55
C GLN A 369 1.61 -6.85 -34.30
N TYR A 370 2.33 -6.97 -33.20
CA TYR A 370 3.32 -5.98 -32.81
C TYR A 370 4.51 -5.93 -33.78
N GLN A 371 5.04 -4.72 -33.99
CA GLN A 371 6.28 -4.46 -34.76
C GLN A 371 7.42 -4.09 -33.80
N CYS A 372 7.14 -3.69 -32.58
CA CYS A 372 8.12 -3.48 -31.53
C CYS A 372 8.76 -4.81 -31.14
N VAL A 373 10.07 -4.92 -31.28
CA VAL A 373 10.83 -6.17 -31.05
C VAL A 373 10.57 -6.74 -29.66
N VAL A 374 10.56 -5.90 -28.62
CA VAL A 374 10.31 -6.33 -27.24
C VAL A 374 8.90 -6.92 -27.07
N LEU A 375 7.89 -6.32 -27.72
CA LEU A 375 6.52 -6.83 -27.65
C LEU A 375 6.35 -8.12 -28.47
N GLN A 376 7.10 -8.25 -29.58
CA GLN A 376 7.14 -9.50 -30.37
C GLN A 376 7.72 -10.65 -29.53
N GLU A 377 8.85 -10.43 -28.84
CA GLU A 377 9.48 -11.43 -27.99
C GLU A 377 8.53 -11.91 -26.87
N VAL A 378 7.86 -10.97 -26.18
CA VAL A 378 6.85 -11.29 -25.16
C VAL A 378 5.69 -12.08 -25.77
N GLN A 379 5.21 -11.68 -26.94
CA GLN A 379 4.10 -12.33 -27.63
C GLN A 379 4.46 -13.75 -28.10
N GLU A 380 5.69 -13.96 -28.60
CA GLU A 380 6.21 -15.29 -28.95
C GLU A 380 6.28 -16.21 -27.74
N GLU A 381 6.80 -15.73 -26.61
CA GLU A 381 6.87 -16.49 -25.37
C GLU A 381 5.47 -16.87 -24.86
N MET A 382 4.54 -15.93 -24.89
CA MET A 382 3.14 -16.16 -24.51
C MET A 382 2.45 -17.16 -25.43
N SER A 383 2.67 -17.11 -26.75
CA SER A 383 1.99 -17.95 -27.73
C SER A 383 2.18 -19.45 -27.51
N GLY A 384 3.28 -19.83 -26.85
CA GLY A 384 3.59 -21.22 -26.46
C GLY A 384 2.80 -21.76 -25.27
N GLN A 385 2.03 -20.92 -24.59
CA GLN A 385 1.25 -21.24 -23.39
C GLN A 385 -0.23 -20.96 -23.65
N SER A 386 -1.12 -21.61 -22.90
CA SER A 386 -2.56 -21.36 -23.00
C SER A 386 -3.25 -21.50 -21.66
N PRO A 387 -4.11 -20.55 -21.27
CA PRO A 387 -4.95 -20.67 -20.07
C PRO A 387 -5.85 -21.90 -20.08
N ALA A 388 -6.15 -22.48 -21.24
CA ALA A 388 -6.95 -23.69 -21.36
C ALA A 388 -6.37 -24.90 -20.58
N MET A 389 -5.06 -24.92 -20.31
CA MET A 389 -4.44 -25.97 -19.47
C MET A 389 -5.00 -25.96 -18.04
N LEU A 390 -5.44 -24.82 -17.54
CA LEU A 390 -6.08 -24.70 -16.24
C LEU A 390 -7.45 -25.42 -16.19
N GLY A 391 -8.07 -25.64 -17.34
CA GLY A 391 -9.37 -26.34 -17.45
C GLY A 391 -9.38 -27.74 -16.86
N MET A 392 -8.22 -28.42 -16.85
CA MET A 392 -8.11 -29.76 -16.23
C MET A 392 -8.23 -29.69 -14.69
N PHE A 393 -7.74 -28.62 -14.08
CA PHE A 393 -7.81 -28.42 -12.63
C PHE A 393 -9.13 -27.78 -12.21
N THR A 394 -9.61 -26.81 -12.96
CA THR A 394 -10.86 -26.10 -12.65
C THR A 394 -12.10 -26.98 -12.86
N GLY A 395 -12.02 -27.98 -13.75
CA GLY A 395 -13.13 -28.89 -13.99
C GLY A 395 -13.60 -29.68 -12.76
N MET A 396 -12.68 -29.98 -11.83
CA MET A 396 -13.00 -30.70 -10.58
C MET A 396 -13.72 -29.83 -9.54
N VAL A 397 -13.50 -28.53 -9.59
CA VAL A 397 -14.07 -27.54 -8.64
C VAL A 397 -15.01 -26.55 -9.33
N ASN A 398 -15.55 -26.98 -10.47
CA ASN A 398 -16.53 -26.18 -11.22
C ASN A 398 -17.77 -25.89 -10.36
N GLY A 399 -18.28 -24.67 -10.43
CA GLY A 399 -19.39 -24.19 -9.60
C GLY A 399 -18.97 -23.59 -8.26
N VAL A 400 -17.68 -23.67 -7.89
CA VAL A 400 -17.15 -22.92 -6.74
C VAL A 400 -17.16 -21.43 -7.06
N LYS A 401 -17.71 -20.63 -6.14
CA LYS A 401 -17.82 -19.17 -6.23
C LYS A 401 -16.95 -18.43 -5.22
N GLY A 402 -16.49 -19.10 -4.17
CA GLY A 402 -15.63 -18.44 -3.18
C GLY A 402 -15.29 -19.31 -1.99
N VAL A 403 -14.26 -18.90 -1.29
CA VAL A 403 -13.83 -19.46 -0.01
C VAL A 403 -13.62 -18.34 0.99
N ALA A 404 -14.01 -18.57 2.24
CA ALA A 404 -13.83 -17.58 3.28
C ALA A 404 -13.47 -18.25 4.61
N VAL A 405 -12.68 -17.54 5.42
CA VAL A 405 -12.30 -17.93 6.76
C VAL A 405 -12.43 -16.73 7.70
N SER A 406 -12.95 -16.98 8.89
CA SER A 406 -12.97 -15.96 9.96
C SER A 406 -12.63 -16.60 11.29
N LEU A 407 -11.64 -16.04 11.96
CA LEU A 407 -11.40 -16.20 13.39
C LEU A 407 -12.16 -15.05 14.10
N ILE A 408 -13.29 -15.38 14.72
CA ILE A 408 -14.19 -14.38 15.28
C ILE A 408 -13.70 -13.97 16.66
N GLY A 409 -13.31 -14.96 17.47
CA GLY A 409 -12.78 -14.73 18.80
C GLY A 409 -12.20 -15.99 19.43
N TYR A 410 -11.37 -15.81 20.42
CA TYR A 410 -10.82 -16.89 21.23
C TYR A 410 -10.49 -16.39 22.64
N LYS A 411 -10.43 -17.30 23.58
CA LYS A 411 -10.12 -16.99 24.97
C LYS A 411 -9.29 -18.13 25.58
N PHE A 412 -8.23 -17.77 26.27
CA PHE A 412 -7.50 -18.70 27.12
C PHE A 412 -8.14 -18.77 28.51
N SER A 413 -7.93 -19.91 29.20
CA SER A 413 -8.42 -20.11 30.57
C SER A 413 -7.74 -19.14 31.53
N ASP A 414 -8.46 -18.73 32.57
CA ASP A 414 -7.90 -17.90 33.65
C ASP A 414 -7.10 -18.77 34.67
N ASP A 415 -6.93 -20.10 34.42
CA ASP A 415 -6.20 -21.04 35.28
C ASP A 415 -4.68 -20.95 34.99
N GLN A 416 -3.95 -20.32 35.90
CA GLN A 416 -2.51 -20.12 35.82
C GLN A 416 -1.72 -21.44 35.94
N ASP A 417 -2.29 -22.46 36.60
CA ASP A 417 -1.63 -23.76 36.79
C ASP A 417 -1.78 -24.67 35.56
N ASN A 418 -2.79 -24.42 34.71
CA ASN A 418 -3.07 -25.20 33.50
C ASN A 418 -3.66 -24.31 32.39
N PRO A 419 -2.85 -23.43 31.81
CA PRO A 419 -3.32 -22.55 30.75
C PRO A 419 -3.72 -23.35 29.50
N ALA A 420 -4.96 -23.17 29.06
CA ALA A 420 -5.53 -23.86 27.90
C ALA A 420 -6.43 -22.91 27.08
N LEU A 421 -6.69 -23.27 25.83
CA LEU A 421 -7.67 -22.55 25.00
C LEU A 421 -9.09 -22.94 25.46
N ASP A 422 -9.78 -22.01 26.13
CA ASP A 422 -11.09 -22.20 26.74
C ASP A 422 -12.24 -22.10 25.72
N SER A 423 -12.12 -21.18 24.77
CA SER A 423 -13.10 -21.02 23.70
C SER A 423 -12.47 -20.57 22.39
N LEU A 424 -13.11 -20.98 21.30
CA LEU A 424 -12.76 -20.59 19.94
C LEU A 424 -14.03 -20.45 19.10
N ASP A 425 -14.30 -19.26 18.60
CA ASP A 425 -15.34 -18.98 17.63
C ASP A 425 -14.68 -18.73 16.26
N ALA A 426 -14.94 -19.62 15.32
CA ALA A 426 -14.38 -19.54 13.98
C ALA A 426 -15.32 -20.17 12.95
N ILE A 427 -15.18 -19.76 11.69
CA ILE A 427 -15.89 -20.32 10.56
C ILE A 427 -15.02 -20.36 9.30
N ILE A 428 -15.09 -21.46 8.57
CA ILE A 428 -14.59 -21.62 7.21
C ILE A 428 -15.79 -21.94 6.34
N SER A 429 -15.93 -21.28 5.20
CA SER A 429 -16.98 -21.58 4.23
C SER A 429 -16.43 -21.73 2.82
N LEU A 430 -16.97 -22.68 2.10
CA LEU A 430 -16.77 -22.89 0.67
C LEU A 430 -18.12 -22.72 -0.01
N SER A 431 -18.26 -21.67 -0.80
CA SER A 431 -19.50 -21.29 -1.47
C SER A 431 -19.53 -21.87 -2.90
N THR A 432 -20.57 -22.64 -3.22
CA THR A 432 -20.66 -23.37 -4.48
C THR A 432 -22.12 -23.70 -4.82
N GLU A 433 -22.44 -23.80 -6.10
CA GLU A 433 -23.78 -24.14 -6.59
C GLU A 433 -24.28 -25.51 -6.10
N ASN A 434 -23.39 -26.45 -5.80
CA ASN A 434 -23.75 -27.81 -5.36
C ASN A 434 -22.80 -28.31 -4.25
N PRO A 435 -22.96 -27.85 -3.00
CA PRO A 435 -22.05 -28.18 -1.89
C PRO A 435 -21.93 -29.68 -1.62
N SER A 436 -23.06 -30.39 -1.61
CA SER A 436 -23.09 -31.85 -1.36
C SER A 436 -22.38 -32.65 -2.46
N MET A 437 -22.52 -32.23 -3.71
CA MET A 437 -21.82 -32.88 -4.83
C MET A 437 -20.31 -32.62 -4.72
N LEU A 438 -19.89 -31.39 -4.50
CA LEU A 438 -18.48 -31.02 -4.33
C LEU A 438 -17.85 -31.79 -3.17
N PHE A 439 -18.52 -31.85 -2.03
CA PHE A 439 -18.04 -32.61 -0.87
C PHE A 439 -17.80 -34.07 -1.21
N ASN A 440 -18.75 -34.73 -1.91
CA ASN A 440 -18.60 -36.13 -2.33
C ASN A 440 -17.47 -36.34 -3.35
N MET A 441 -17.18 -35.37 -4.20
CA MET A 441 -16.05 -35.39 -5.13
C MET A 441 -14.69 -35.25 -4.41
N LEU A 442 -14.65 -34.56 -3.27
CA LEU A 442 -13.41 -34.37 -2.48
C LEU A 442 -13.08 -35.58 -1.60
N LYS A 443 -14.03 -36.43 -1.23
CA LYS A 443 -13.82 -37.63 -0.37
C LYS A 443 -12.67 -38.54 -0.81
N PRO A 444 -12.47 -38.86 -2.11
CA PRO A 444 -11.35 -39.68 -2.53
C PRO A 444 -9.96 -39.09 -2.22
N PHE A 445 -9.88 -37.79 -2.05
CA PHE A 445 -8.63 -37.07 -1.74
C PHE A 445 -8.42 -36.86 -0.23
N ALA A 446 -9.45 -37.10 0.58
CA ALA A 446 -9.44 -37.01 2.03
C ALA A 446 -10.13 -38.23 2.64
N PRO A 447 -9.43 -39.40 2.74
CA PRO A 447 -10.01 -40.66 3.20
C PRO A 447 -10.66 -40.58 4.58
N GLU A 448 -10.22 -39.65 5.42
CA GLU A 448 -10.76 -39.38 6.75
C GLU A 448 -12.21 -38.88 6.70
N LEU A 449 -12.62 -38.30 5.56
CA LEU A 449 -13.98 -37.80 5.33
C LEU A 449 -14.89 -38.85 4.67
N ALA A 450 -14.39 -40.06 4.36
CA ALA A 450 -15.12 -41.04 3.56
C ALA A 450 -16.47 -41.45 4.18
N ASP A 451 -16.50 -41.59 5.50
CA ASP A 451 -17.70 -42.01 6.26
C ASP A 451 -18.68 -40.88 6.59
N ILE A 452 -18.26 -39.60 6.37
CA ILE A 452 -19.12 -38.45 6.62
C ILE A 452 -20.18 -38.37 5.54
N GLN A 453 -21.43 -38.22 5.95
CA GLN A 453 -22.55 -37.95 5.05
C GLN A 453 -23.17 -36.59 5.41
N LEU A 454 -23.15 -35.68 4.44
CA LEU A 454 -23.76 -34.36 4.56
C LEU A 454 -25.00 -34.32 3.65
N ALA A 455 -26.11 -33.84 4.19
CA ALA A 455 -27.34 -33.57 3.46
C ALA A 455 -27.62 -32.07 3.45
N ASP A 456 -28.23 -31.59 2.36
CA ASP A 456 -28.63 -30.19 2.26
C ASP A 456 -29.64 -29.85 3.37
N GLY A 457 -29.30 -28.86 4.20
CA GLY A 457 -30.11 -28.49 5.36
C GLY A 457 -30.14 -29.53 6.49
N GLY A 458 -29.29 -30.56 6.45
CA GLY A 458 -29.17 -31.59 7.47
C GLY A 458 -28.48 -31.12 8.76
N GLU A 459 -28.46 -32.00 9.75
CA GLU A 459 -27.74 -31.77 10.99
C GLU A 459 -26.24 -31.67 10.76
N ALA A 460 -25.55 -30.84 11.54
CA ALA A 460 -24.10 -30.69 11.48
C ALA A 460 -23.41 -31.94 12.05
N VAL A 461 -22.31 -32.34 11.42
CA VAL A 461 -21.49 -33.49 11.82
C VAL A 461 -20.32 -33.02 12.66
N ASP A 462 -20.11 -33.67 13.81
CA ASP A 462 -18.98 -33.41 14.70
C ASP A 462 -17.69 -33.97 14.09
N LEU A 463 -16.67 -33.11 13.94
CA LEU A 463 -15.35 -33.46 13.41
C LEU A 463 -14.27 -33.65 14.50
N SER A 464 -14.63 -33.60 15.78
CA SER A 464 -13.65 -33.66 16.89
C SER A 464 -12.77 -34.92 16.83
N TYR A 465 -13.28 -36.02 16.28
CA TYR A 465 -12.54 -37.28 16.16
C TYR A 465 -11.46 -37.24 15.06
N LEU A 466 -11.51 -36.29 14.12
CA LEU A 466 -10.54 -36.12 13.04
C LEU A 466 -9.34 -35.27 13.46
N LEU A 467 -9.52 -34.44 14.49
CA LEU A 467 -8.51 -33.52 14.95
C LEU A 467 -7.91 -34.04 16.26
N PRO A 468 -6.62 -34.39 16.33
CA PRO A 468 -5.98 -34.85 17.55
C PRO A 468 -5.72 -33.65 18.49
N LEU A 469 -6.80 -32.94 18.86
CA LEU A 469 -6.73 -31.85 19.82
C LEU A 469 -6.58 -32.42 21.22
N PRO A 470 -5.73 -31.83 22.08
CA PRO A 470 -5.67 -32.19 23.49
C PRO A 470 -7.07 -32.07 24.12
N PRO A 471 -7.46 -33.01 25.03
CA PRO A 471 -8.79 -32.98 25.67
C PRO A 471 -9.11 -31.71 26.44
N GLU A 472 -8.07 -30.93 26.81
CA GLU A 472 -8.15 -29.66 27.51
C GLU A 472 -8.74 -28.55 26.63
N PHE A 473 -8.67 -28.70 25.30
CA PHE A 473 -9.27 -27.74 24.38
C PHE A 473 -10.75 -28.09 24.19
N ALA A 474 -11.63 -27.27 24.74
CA ALA A 474 -13.09 -27.40 24.62
C ALA A 474 -13.60 -27.04 23.20
N ILE A 475 -12.83 -27.34 22.15
CA ILE A 475 -13.13 -27.00 20.76
C ILE A 475 -13.88 -28.15 20.10
N LYS A 476 -15.05 -27.83 19.57
CA LYS A 476 -15.93 -28.77 18.87
C LYS A 476 -16.19 -28.30 17.44
N PRO A 477 -15.34 -28.69 16.47
CA PRO A 477 -15.56 -28.32 15.08
C PRO A 477 -16.74 -29.12 14.50
N MET A 478 -17.67 -28.40 13.89
CA MET A 478 -18.86 -28.96 13.24
C MET A 478 -18.82 -28.69 11.73
N MET A 479 -19.24 -29.66 10.91
CA MET A 479 -19.37 -29.50 9.47
C MET A 479 -20.82 -29.65 9.03
N ALA A 480 -21.27 -28.77 8.14
CA ALA A 480 -22.64 -28.82 7.61
C ALA A 480 -22.71 -28.25 6.17
N VAL A 481 -23.81 -28.59 5.49
CA VAL A 481 -24.25 -27.85 4.30
C VAL A 481 -25.30 -26.83 4.73
N LYS A 482 -25.07 -25.56 4.46
CA LYS A 482 -25.94 -24.43 4.81
C LYS A 482 -26.29 -23.66 3.51
N GLY A 483 -27.46 -23.94 2.95
CA GLY A 483 -27.83 -23.39 1.63
C GLY A 483 -26.83 -23.79 0.55
N GLU A 484 -26.27 -22.83 -0.16
CA GLU A 484 -25.24 -23.00 -1.20
C GLU A 484 -23.80 -22.99 -0.64
N HIS A 485 -23.61 -23.40 0.63
CA HIS A 485 -22.32 -23.31 1.31
C HIS A 485 -21.99 -24.61 2.08
N LEU A 486 -20.77 -25.10 1.90
CA LEU A 486 -20.15 -26.09 2.78
C LEU A 486 -19.42 -25.32 3.88
N VAL A 487 -19.76 -25.58 5.14
CA VAL A 487 -19.20 -24.83 6.27
C VAL A 487 -18.55 -25.76 7.29
N ILE A 488 -17.44 -25.28 7.86
CA ILE A 488 -16.87 -25.83 9.09
C ILE A 488 -16.85 -24.69 10.12
N TYR A 489 -17.40 -24.91 11.28
CA TYR A 489 -17.45 -23.87 12.30
C TYR A 489 -17.22 -24.44 13.70
N THR A 490 -16.83 -23.59 14.63
CA THR A 490 -16.71 -23.88 16.05
C THR A 490 -17.21 -22.69 16.88
N GLY A 491 -17.67 -22.98 18.09
CA GLY A 491 -18.22 -21.99 19.00
C GLY A 491 -19.63 -21.51 18.60
N LYS A 492 -20.23 -20.76 19.51
CA LYS A 492 -21.61 -20.28 19.35
C LYS A 492 -21.73 -19.24 18.25
N VAL A 493 -20.78 -18.30 18.19
CA VAL A 493 -20.81 -17.23 17.19
C VAL A 493 -20.50 -17.79 15.80
N GLY A 494 -19.60 -18.79 15.70
CA GLY A 494 -19.35 -19.51 14.45
C GLY A 494 -20.61 -20.22 13.92
N GLU A 495 -21.41 -20.85 14.81
CA GLU A 495 -22.67 -21.46 14.45
C GLU A 495 -23.72 -20.43 13.99
N GLU A 496 -23.82 -19.28 14.67
CA GLU A 496 -24.71 -18.19 14.27
C GLU A 496 -24.38 -17.69 12.86
N LYS A 497 -23.09 -17.43 12.55
CA LYS A 497 -22.64 -17.03 11.21
C LYS A 497 -22.90 -18.09 10.15
N ALA A 498 -22.71 -19.37 10.47
CA ALA A 498 -23.05 -20.47 9.56
C ALA A 498 -24.55 -20.54 9.25
N ASN A 499 -25.42 -20.24 10.23
CA ASN A 499 -26.87 -20.21 10.03
C ASN A 499 -27.31 -18.98 9.22
N ASP A 500 -26.71 -17.83 9.44
CA ASP A 500 -26.97 -16.60 8.67
C ASP A 500 -26.60 -16.82 7.20
N LEU A 501 -25.45 -17.43 6.94
CA LEU A 501 -24.93 -17.73 5.61
C LEU A 501 -25.88 -18.61 4.79
N ALA A 502 -26.68 -19.47 5.44
CA ALA A 502 -27.68 -20.30 4.78
C ALA A 502 -28.73 -19.51 3.97
N ASN A 503 -28.90 -18.23 4.29
CA ASN A 503 -29.87 -17.33 3.65
C ASN A 503 -29.22 -16.42 2.59
N GLU A 504 -27.90 -16.46 2.45
CA GLU A 504 -27.17 -15.68 1.45
C GLU A 504 -27.17 -16.42 0.11
N ALA A 505 -27.71 -15.79 -0.93
CA ALA A 505 -27.63 -16.32 -2.29
C ALA A 505 -26.27 -16.00 -2.91
N LEU A 506 -25.74 -16.92 -3.71
CA LEU A 506 -24.50 -16.72 -4.46
C LEU A 506 -24.66 -15.53 -5.41
N SER A 507 -23.83 -14.52 -5.22
CA SER A 507 -23.78 -13.32 -6.06
C SER A 507 -22.32 -12.96 -6.33
N ASN A 508 -22.03 -12.40 -7.51
CA ASN A 508 -20.67 -11.97 -7.87
C ASN A 508 -20.39 -10.61 -7.20
N ASN A 509 -20.05 -10.63 -5.92
CA ASN A 509 -20.00 -9.46 -5.06
C ASN A 509 -18.60 -8.98 -4.67
N GLY A 510 -17.53 -9.66 -5.09
CA GLY A 510 -16.15 -9.22 -4.86
C GLY A 510 -15.11 -10.26 -5.26
N LEU A 511 -13.83 -9.84 -5.28
CA LEU A 511 -12.69 -10.71 -5.54
C LEU A 511 -11.95 -11.11 -4.26
N PHE A 512 -11.63 -10.12 -3.43
CA PHE A 512 -10.84 -10.36 -2.22
C PHE A 512 -11.22 -9.38 -1.12
N SER A 513 -11.24 -9.86 0.12
CA SER A 513 -11.40 -9.04 1.32
C SER A 513 -10.60 -9.64 2.46
N LEU A 514 -9.91 -8.81 3.21
CA LEU A 514 -9.11 -9.16 4.39
C LEU A 514 -9.42 -8.15 5.49
N ALA A 515 -9.57 -8.62 6.73
CA ALA A 515 -9.60 -7.77 7.90
C ALA A 515 -8.80 -8.39 9.04
N VAL A 516 -8.04 -7.55 9.75
CA VAL A 516 -7.24 -7.93 10.92
C VAL A 516 -7.45 -6.89 12.01
N ASP A 517 -7.78 -7.34 13.21
CA ASP A 517 -7.81 -6.53 14.43
C ASP A 517 -6.61 -6.95 15.30
N TYR A 518 -5.54 -6.18 15.23
CA TYR A 518 -4.29 -6.51 15.92
C TYR A 518 -4.44 -6.52 17.43
N GLY A 519 -5.26 -5.63 18.01
CA GLY A 519 -5.53 -5.62 19.44
C GLY A 519 -6.21 -6.91 19.91
N LYS A 520 -7.27 -7.34 19.19
CA LYS A 520 -7.94 -8.61 19.50
C LYS A 520 -7.07 -9.84 19.25
N MET A 521 -6.17 -9.77 18.26
CA MET A 521 -5.29 -10.88 17.91
C MET A 521 -4.18 -11.07 18.95
N LEU A 522 -3.58 -9.99 19.42
CA LEU A 522 -2.37 -10.05 20.24
C LEU A 522 -2.67 -10.09 21.75
N THR A 523 -3.66 -9.34 22.23
CA THR A 523 -3.94 -9.25 23.66
C THR A 523 -4.11 -10.61 24.36
N PRO A 524 -4.88 -11.59 23.81
CA PRO A 524 -4.97 -12.90 24.45
C PRO A 524 -3.65 -13.68 24.46
N VAL A 525 -2.84 -13.54 23.41
CA VAL A 525 -1.52 -14.22 23.28
C VAL A 525 -0.53 -13.66 24.31
N ILE A 526 -0.50 -12.35 24.45
CA ILE A 526 0.35 -11.65 25.43
C ILE A 526 -0.05 -12.06 26.85
N THR A 527 -1.35 -11.99 27.17
CA THR A 527 -1.86 -12.41 28.48
C THR A 527 -1.51 -13.87 28.78
N PHE A 528 -1.63 -14.77 27.81
CA PHE A 528 -1.27 -16.18 27.96
C PHE A 528 0.23 -16.36 28.23
N ALA A 529 1.10 -15.67 27.50
CA ALA A 529 2.55 -15.74 27.70
C ALA A 529 2.96 -15.21 29.08
N GLU A 530 2.37 -14.08 29.53
CA GLU A 530 2.57 -13.55 30.88
C GLU A 530 2.16 -14.56 31.97
N MET A 531 1.03 -15.24 31.78
CA MET A 531 0.54 -16.25 32.72
C MET A 531 1.44 -17.50 32.74
N SER A 532 1.95 -17.94 31.58
CA SER A 532 2.81 -19.13 31.46
C SER A 532 4.26 -18.84 31.89
N GLY A 533 4.66 -17.57 32.03
CA GLY A 533 6.02 -17.14 32.33
C GLY A 533 7.00 -17.38 31.17
N GLU A 534 6.51 -17.61 29.96
CA GLU A 534 7.34 -17.69 28.76
C GLU A 534 7.65 -16.31 28.22
N PRO A 535 8.93 -16.03 27.86
CA PRO A 535 9.27 -14.75 27.25
C PRO A 535 8.60 -14.62 25.89
N LEU A 536 7.90 -13.49 25.67
CA LEU A 536 7.39 -13.14 24.35
C LEU A 536 8.55 -12.86 23.39
N PRO A 537 8.43 -13.29 22.12
CA PRO A 537 9.32 -12.82 21.06
C PRO A 537 9.33 -11.28 20.98
N GLU A 538 10.51 -10.68 20.73
CA GLU A 538 10.65 -9.22 20.66
C GLU A 538 9.70 -8.58 19.65
N GLU A 539 9.42 -9.27 18.54
CA GLU A 539 8.48 -8.84 17.50
C GLU A 539 7.04 -8.72 18.02
N LEU A 540 6.63 -9.58 18.96
CA LEU A 540 5.29 -9.50 19.57
C LEU A 540 5.22 -8.42 20.65
N LEU A 541 6.32 -8.19 21.39
CA LEU A 541 6.41 -7.08 22.35
C LEU A 541 6.27 -5.72 21.66
N MET A 542 6.83 -5.58 20.45
CA MET A 542 6.69 -4.37 19.64
C MET A 542 5.25 -4.10 19.22
N MET A 543 4.41 -5.13 19.14
CA MET A 543 3.03 -5.05 18.71
C MET A 543 2.03 -4.98 19.89
N GLU A 544 2.50 -5.04 21.14
CA GLU A 544 1.65 -5.05 22.34
C GLU A 544 0.72 -3.83 22.43
N ASP A 545 1.24 -2.66 22.05
CA ASP A 545 0.50 -1.40 22.05
C ASP A 545 -0.27 -1.13 20.74
N TYR A 546 -0.21 -2.05 19.77
CA TYR A 546 -0.89 -1.92 18.48
C TYR A 546 -2.40 -2.15 18.61
N ASN A 547 -3.13 -1.11 18.88
CA ASN A 547 -4.59 -1.12 18.84
C ASN A 547 -5.09 -0.61 17.48
N MET A 548 -4.80 -1.38 16.45
CA MET A 548 -5.08 -1.05 15.06
C MET A 548 -5.94 -2.14 14.40
N GLN A 549 -6.93 -1.70 13.64
CA GLN A 549 -7.71 -2.56 12.74
C GLN A 549 -7.43 -2.16 11.30
N VAL A 550 -7.13 -3.15 10.46
CA VAL A 550 -6.89 -2.96 9.03
C VAL A 550 -7.88 -3.81 8.24
N LYS A 551 -8.54 -3.19 7.26
CA LYS A 551 -9.34 -3.90 6.25
C LYS A 551 -8.77 -3.58 4.88
N MET A 552 -8.71 -4.56 4.00
CA MET A 552 -8.24 -4.43 2.64
C MET A 552 -9.16 -5.17 1.69
N GLY A 553 -9.39 -4.60 0.51
CA GLY A 553 -10.19 -5.19 -0.54
C GLY A 553 -9.49 -5.10 -1.89
N ILE A 554 -9.82 -6.05 -2.77
CA ILE A 554 -9.48 -5.98 -4.20
C ILE A 554 -10.76 -6.26 -4.97
N ASP A 555 -11.10 -5.36 -5.87
CA ASP A 555 -12.27 -5.53 -6.73
C ASP A 555 -12.06 -4.87 -8.10
N ILE A 556 -12.98 -5.09 -9.01
CA ILE A 556 -12.98 -4.52 -10.36
C ILE A 556 -14.22 -3.65 -10.54
N ASN A 557 -14.01 -2.47 -11.09
CA ASN A 557 -15.10 -1.60 -11.50
C ASN A 557 -14.91 -1.10 -12.96
N PRO A 558 -15.86 -0.35 -13.53
CA PRO A 558 -15.75 0.15 -14.91
C PRO A 558 -14.57 1.11 -15.16
N THR A 559 -13.91 1.62 -14.12
CA THR A 559 -12.77 2.53 -14.24
C THR A 559 -11.42 1.85 -14.08
N GLY A 560 -11.36 0.62 -13.53
CA GLY A 560 -10.10 -0.08 -13.32
C GLY A 560 -10.15 -1.15 -12.24
N ILE A 561 -8.95 -1.54 -11.80
CA ILE A 561 -8.72 -2.48 -10.69
C ILE A 561 -8.55 -1.65 -9.42
N ILE A 562 -9.37 -1.93 -8.41
CA ILE A 562 -9.39 -1.19 -7.14
C ILE A 562 -8.72 -2.02 -6.05
N PHE A 563 -7.86 -1.38 -5.29
CA PHE A 563 -7.31 -1.82 -4.02
C PHE A 563 -7.75 -0.81 -2.97
N ASP A 564 -8.74 -1.16 -2.17
CA ASP A 564 -9.23 -0.31 -1.07
C ASP A 564 -8.67 -0.76 0.26
N SER A 565 -8.53 0.17 1.19
CA SER A 565 -8.11 -0.10 2.55
C SER A 565 -8.77 0.85 3.54
N ILE A 566 -9.11 0.32 4.70
CA ILE A 566 -9.58 1.08 5.85
C ILE A 566 -8.63 0.79 7.00
N VAL A 567 -8.13 1.84 7.61
CA VAL A 567 -7.24 1.75 8.77
C VAL A 567 -7.86 2.51 9.93
N ASP A 568 -8.12 1.79 11.00
CA ASP A 568 -8.57 2.35 12.28
C ASP A 568 -7.47 2.16 13.32
N SER A 569 -7.08 3.20 14.03
CA SER A 569 -6.18 3.09 15.19
C SER A 569 -6.76 3.80 16.41
N LYS A 570 -6.44 3.28 17.59
CA LYS A 570 -6.83 3.85 18.88
C LYS A 570 -5.69 3.79 19.88
N VAL A 571 -5.46 4.87 20.58
CA VAL A 571 -4.50 4.90 21.70
C VAL A 571 -5.18 4.29 22.93
N THR A 572 -4.56 3.27 23.52
CA THR A 572 -4.99 2.73 24.80
C THR A 572 -4.58 3.71 25.90
N VAL A 573 -5.53 4.51 26.39
CA VAL A 573 -5.25 5.39 27.55
C VAL A 573 -5.16 4.51 28.78
N THR A 574 -3.96 4.08 29.13
CA THR A 574 -3.70 3.46 30.44
C THR A 574 -3.83 4.56 31.50
N THR A 575 -4.97 4.63 32.15
CA THR A 575 -5.12 5.42 33.40
C THR A 575 -4.21 4.79 34.46
N LYS A 576 -3.02 5.41 34.65
CA LYS A 576 -2.14 5.11 35.79
C LYS A 576 -2.77 5.60 37.09
#